data_0d28d7982e3594af60d5a11f44cf607a
#
_entry.id   0d28d7982e3594af60d5a11f44cf607a
#
_cell.length_a   1.000
_cell.length_b   1.000
_cell.length_c   1.000
_cell.angle_alpha   90.00
_cell.angle_beta   90.00
_cell.angle_gamma   90.00
#
_symmetry.space_group_name_H-M   'P 1'
#
loop_
_entity.id
_entity.type
_entity.pdbx_description
1 polymer ?
#
loop_
_entity_poly.entity_id
_entity_poly.type
_entity_poly.pdbx_seq_one_letter_code
_entity_poly.pdbx_strand_id
1 'polypeptide(L)'
;MIGEKTLELLKQVLADSSYTVAICGSGMMEEGGILGLKQEGRAYEIEQKYSESPEELFHISCLSRRPERFYEFYREEILKKIPDMTPSVRALARLEEENKLQCIVTTNIFDLPEQVGCRNVIYLHGSIYKNRCPHCGRLYSLEEIRDYRHVPHCKNCKTMIRPGTSLYGEMVDSSIMSRTTEEIARADVLLVLGTSLRSEVYSNYIRYFQGRKMVIIHRIPRPLDEKADMVIYDLPQNVLPLLVDGGI
;
A
#
# COMPACT_ATOMS: atom_id res chain seq x y z
N MET A 1 -16.98 17.63 0.58
CA MET A 1 -15.91 18.50 -0.03
C MET A 1 -15.20 19.26 1.09
N ILE A 2 -13.88 19.30 1.04
CA ILE A 2 -13.05 20.06 1.98
C ILE A 2 -13.40 21.56 1.92
N GLY A 3 -13.51 22.20 3.10
CA GLY A 3 -13.73 23.65 3.19
C GLY A 3 -12.46 24.43 2.81
N GLU A 4 -12.63 25.60 2.17
CA GLU A 4 -11.52 26.44 1.69
C GLU A 4 -10.49 26.76 2.79
N LYS A 5 -10.94 27.13 3.99
CA LYS A 5 -10.03 27.40 5.13
C LYS A 5 -9.21 26.18 5.54
N THR A 6 -9.80 24.99 5.52
CA THR A 6 -9.11 23.74 5.85
C THR A 6 -8.09 23.38 4.78
N LEU A 7 -8.42 23.60 3.51
CA LEU A 7 -7.50 23.38 2.40
C LEU A 7 -6.29 24.33 2.49
N GLU A 8 -6.52 25.63 2.72
CA GLU A 8 -5.42 26.59 2.87
C GLU A 8 -4.53 26.25 4.07
N LEU A 9 -5.13 25.84 5.21
CA LEU A 9 -4.35 25.39 6.36
C LEU A 9 -3.51 24.16 6.03
N LEU A 10 -4.07 23.19 5.31
CA LEU A 10 -3.31 21.99 4.89
C LEU A 10 -2.16 22.33 3.95
N LYS A 11 -2.39 23.24 2.98
CA LYS A 11 -1.32 23.75 2.10
C LYS A 11 -0.21 24.39 2.90
N GLN A 12 -0.55 25.23 3.90
CA GLN A 12 0.44 25.87 4.77
C GLN A 12 1.22 24.83 5.58
N VAL A 13 0.54 23.82 6.15
CA VAL A 13 1.21 22.73 6.90
C VAL A 13 2.26 22.02 6.04
N LEU A 14 1.94 21.75 4.77
CA LEU A 14 2.88 21.11 3.84
C LEU A 14 4.01 22.07 3.40
N ALA A 15 3.71 23.34 3.18
CA ALA A 15 4.71 24.36 2.81
C ALA A 15 5.73 24.59 3.93
N ASP A 16 5.29 24.54 5.18
CA ASP A 16 6.13 24.73 6.37
C ASP A 16 6.86 23.44 6.80
N SER A 17 6.59 22.31 6.13
CA SER A 17 7.20 21.03 6.44
C SER A 17 8.60 20.93 5.86
N SER A 18 9.54 20.47 6.67
CA SER A 18 10.90 20.11 6.22
C SER A 18 11.00 18.63 5.83
N TYR A 19 10.10 17.78 6.34
CA TYR A 19 10.08 16.35 6.05
C TYR A 19 8.68 15.76 6.24
N THR A 20 7.97 15.57 5.14
CA THR A 20 6.64 14.95 5.13
C THR A 20 6.74 13.47 4.75
N VAL A 21 6.10 12.62 5.52
CA VAL A 21 5.92 11.20 5.21
C VAL A 21 4.43 10.90 5.02
N ALA A 22 4.08 10.15 3.98
CA ALA A 22 2.72 9.69 3.75
C ALA A 22 2.58 8.20 4.05
N ILE A 23 1.63 7.82 4.90
CA ILE A 23 1.18 6.44 5.12
C ILE A 23 -0.05 6.20 4.26
N CYS A 24 0.04 5.29 3.31
CA CYS A 24 -1.02 4.97 2.35
C CYS A 24 -1.64 3.60 2.64
N GLY A 25 -2.89 3.58 3.07
CA GLY A 25 -3.64 2.36 3.37
C GLY A 25 -4.39 1.77 2.16
N SER A 26 -5.24 0.77 2.45
CA SER A 26 -6.06 0.07 1.43
C SER A 26 -7.06 0.99 0.72
N GLY A 27 -7.52 2.06 1.37
CA GLY A 27 -8.41 3.04 0.76
C GLY A 27 -7.85 3.68 -0.51
N MET A 28 -6.52 3.85 -0.60
CA MET A 28 -5.86 4.33 -1.82
C MET A 28 -5.98 3.33 -2.99
N MET A 29 -6.07 2.03 -2.70
CA MET A 29 -6.30 0.97 -3.68
C MET A 29 -7.79 0.87 -4.03
N GLU A 30 -8.67 1.08 -3.05
CA GLU A 30 -10.12 1.07 -3.23
C GLU A 30 -10.59 2.17 -4.18
N GLU A 31 -9.93 3.34 -4.16
CA GLU A 31 -10.14 4.40 -5.14
C GLU A 31 -9.89 3.93 -6.59
N GLY A 32 -8.95 3.01 -6.79
CA GLY A 32 -8.65 2.35 -8.08
C GLY A 32 -9.56 1.16 -8.39
N GLY A 33 -10.66 0.97 -7.66
CA GLY A 33 -11.68 -0.04 -7.93
C GLY A 33 -11.39 -1.44 -7.35
N ILE A 34 -10.33 -1.61 -6.56
CA ILE A 34 -9.98 -2.92 -5.96
C ILE A 34 -10.19 -2.91 -4.46
N LEU A 35 -11.11 -3.74 -3.99
CA LEU A 35 -11.33 -3.96 -2.56
C LEU A 35 -10.20 -4.79 -1.94
N GLY A 36 -9.85 -4.52 -0.70
CA GLY A 36 -8.93 -5.34 0.08
C GLY A 36 -9.44 -6.77 0.26
N LEU A 37 -8.55 -7.75 0.30
CA LEU A 37 -8.92 -9.18 0.45
C LEU A 37 -9.78 -9.47 1.68
N LYS A 38 -9.59 -8.70 2.77
CA LYS A 38 -10.34 -8.84 4.03
C LYS A 38 -11.61 -8.00 4.10
N GLN A 39 -11.92 -7.22 3.07
CA GLN A 39 -13.19 -6.51 3.04
C GLN A 39 -14.35 -7.48 2.87
N GLU A 40 -15.38 -7.31 3.68
CA GLU A 40 -16.48 -8.26 3.86
C GLU A 40 -17.06 -8.77 2.53
N GLY A 41 -17.41 -7.89 1.61
CA GLY A 41 -17.97 -8.28 0.31
C GLY A 41 -17.02 -9.15 -0.51
N ARG A 42 -15.73 -8.74 -0.60
CA ARG A 42 -14.73 -9.49 -1.36
C ARG A 42 -14.34 -10.80 -0.69
N ALA A 43 -14.19 -10.81 0.62
CA ALA A 43 -13.89 -12.03 1.38
C ALA A 43 -14.99 -13.08 1.18
N TYR A 44 -16.26 -12.67 1.27
CA TYR A 44 -17.40 -13.54 1.02
C TYR A 44 -17.42 -14.13 -0.39
N GLU A 45 -17.19 -13.32 -1.44
CA GLU A 45 -17.11 -13.79 -2.82
C GLU A 45 -15.99 -14.84 -3.01
N ILE A 46 -14.83 -14.62 -2.38
CA ILE A 46 -13.71 -15.56 -2.42
C ILE A 46 -14.07 -16.86 -1.71
N GLU A 47 -14.67 -16.80 -0.52
CA GLU A 47 -15.11 -17.99 0.21
C GLU A 47 -16.16 -18.79 -0.57
N GLN A 48 -17.11 -18.13 -1.22
CA GLN A 48 -18.09 -18.79 -2.09
C GLN A 48 -17.43 -19.49 -3.28
N LYS A 49 -16.42 -18.87 -3.89
CA LYS A 49 -15.74 -19.41 -5.08
C LYS A 49 -14.76 -20.53 -4.76
N TYR A 50 -14.02 -20.38 -3.65
CA TYR A 50 -12.89 -21.26 -3.33
C TYR A 50 -13.18 -22.21 -2.16
N SER A 51 -14.25 -22.01 -1.40
CA SER A 51 -14.58 -22.72 -0.17
C SER A 51 -13.50 -22.62 0.93
N GLU A 52 -12.70 -21.58 0.86
CA GLU A 52 -11.59 -21.25 1.77
C GLU A 52 -11.49 -19.74 1.92
N SER A 53 -11.05 -19.26 3.09
CA SER A 53 -10.87 -17.82 3.33
C SER A 53 -9.70 -17.24 2.51
N PRO A 54 -9.74 -15.92 2.19
CA PRO A 54 -8.60 -15.26 1.55
C PRO A 54 -7.30 -15.40 2.33
N GLU A 55 -7.39 -15.40 3.67
CA GLU A 55 -6.24 -15.57 4.55
C GLU A 55 -5.61 -16.96 4.43
N GLU A 56 -6.41 -18.01 4.31
CA GLU A 56 -5.92 -19.38 4.11
C GLU A 56 -5.30 -19.56 2.73
N LEU A 57 -5.94 -19.00 1.69
CA LEU A 57 -5.48 -19.09 0.31
C LEU A 57 -4.20 -18.28 0.07
N PHE A 58 -4.06 -17.11 0.67
CA PHE A 58 -2.89 -16.25 0.53
C PHE A 58 -1.89 -16.42 1.68
N HIS A 59 -1.81 -17.61 2.25
CA HIS A 59 -0.93 -17.94 3.38
C HIS A 59 0.32 -18.70 2.93
N ILE A 60 1.43 -18.51 3.64
CA ILE A 60 2.70 -19.21 3.35
C ILE A 60 2.55 -20.74 3.42
N SER A 61 1.67 -21.26 4.28
CA SER A 61 1.40 -22.69 4.35
C SER A 61 0.64 -23.22 3.13
N CYS A 62 -0.23 -22.40 2.51
CA CYS A 62 -0.90 -22.76 1.27
C CYS A 62 0.14 -22.83 0.12
N LEU A 63 1.00 -21.82 -0.02
CA LEU A 63 2.08 -21.85 -0.99
C LEU A 63 2.99 -23.07 -0.83
N SER A 64 3.33 -23.45 0.40
CA SER A 64 4.27 -24.55 0.67
C SER A 64 3.66 -25.94 0.48
N ARG A 65 2.37 -26.13 0.84
CA ARG A 65 1.72 -27.44 0.87
C ARG A 65 0.80 -27.69 -0.31
N ARG A 66 0.23 -26.64 -0.89
CA ARG A 66 -0.75 -26.68 -1.98
C ARG A 66 -0.45 -25.59 -3.04
N PRO A 67 0.75 -25.60 -3.64
CA PRO A 67 1.20 -24.51 -4.51
C PRO A 67 0.29 -24.29 -5.74
N GLU A 68 -0.32 -25.35 -6.29
CA GLU A 68 -1.27 -25.23 -7.39
C GLU A 68 -2.48 -24.37 -6.98
N ARG A 69 -3.03 -24.64 -5.79
CA ARG A 69 -4.17 -23.93 -5.23
C ARG A 69 -3.82 -22.46 -4.94
N PHE A 70 -2.64 -22.25 -4.35
CA PHE A 70 -2.12 -20.90 -4.11
C PHE A 70 -2.00 -20.10 -5.42
N TYR A 71 -1.36 -20.66 -6.45
CA TYR A 71 -1.14 -19.95 -7.71
C TYR A 71 -2.40 -19.78 -8.55
N GLU A 72 -3.39 -20.67 -8.45
CA GLU A 72 -4.72 -20.47 -9.01
C GLU A 72 -5.37 -19.22 -8.40
N PHE A 73 -5.45 -19.15 -7.07
CA PHE A 73 -5.98 -18.00 -6.36
C PHE A 73 -5.21 -16.72 -6.65
N TYR A 74 -3.88 -16.76 -6.55
CA TYR A 74 -3.00 -15.60 -6.75
C TYR A 74 -3.17 -14.97 -8.12
N ARG A 75 -3.26 -15.78 -9.18
CA ARG A 75 -3.49 -15.30 -10.55
C ARG A 75 -4.88 -14.67 -10.70
N GLU A 76 -5.91 -15.36 -10.27
CA GLU A 76 -7.29 -14.93 -10.52
C GLU A 76 -7.71 -13.75 -9.65
N GLU A 77 -7.32 -13.73 -8.40
CA GLU A 77 -7.81 -12.74 -7.45
C GLU A 77 -6.84 -11.57 -7.22
N ILE A 78 -5.57 -11.71 -7.60
CA ILE A 78 -4.57 -10.66 -7.37
C ILE A 78 -3.95 -10.20 -8.69
N LEU A 79 -3.31 -11.08 -9.46
CA LEU A 79 -2.54 -10.66 -10.65
C LEU A 79 -3.41 -10.19 -11.82
N LYS A 80 -4.68 -10.62 -11.90
CA LYS A 80 -5.66 -10.15 -12.90
C LYS A 80 -6.49 -8.96 -12.44
N LYS A 81 -6.44 -8.61 -11.15
CA LYS A 81 -7.22 -7.52 -10.56
C LYS A 81 -6.28 -6.42 -10.08
N ILE A 82 -5.80 -5.62 -11.02
CA ILE A 82 -4.91 -4.49 -10.74
C ILE A 82 -5.76 -3.23 -10.62
N PRO A 83 -5.55 -2.40 -9.57
CA PRO A 83 -6.29 -1.15 -9.44
C PRO A 83 -5.91 -0.14 -10.52
N ASP A 84 -6.89 0.68 -10.90
CA ASP A 84 -6.66 1.81 -11.78
C ASP A 84 -5.78 2.88 -11.13
N MET A 85 -5.08 3.63 -11.95
CA MET A 85 -4.29 4.77 -11.51
C MET A 85 -5.22 5.92 -11.08
N THR A 86 -5.09 6.35 -9.83
CA THR A 86 -6.00 7.34 -9.24
C THR A 86 -5.40 8.76 -9.22
N PRO A 87 -6.24 9.81 -9.14
CA PRO A 87 -5.77 11.17 -8.94
C PRO A 87 -4.92 11.34 -7.67
N SER A 88 -5.25 10.62 -6.59
CA SER A 88 -4.49 10.69 -5.35
C SER A 88 -3.05 10.19 -5.52
N VAL A 89 -2.84 9.09 -6.25
CA VAL A 89 -1.49 8.56 -6.52
C VAL A 89 -0.68 9.53 -7.38
N ARG A 90 -1.29 10.14 -8.40
CA ARG A 90 -0.64 11.17 -9.22
C ARG A 90 -0.27 12.41 -8.40
N ALA A 91 -1.15 12.82 -7.48
CA ALA A 91 -0.87 13.94 -6.58
C ALA A 91 0.32 13.66 -5.65
N LEU A 92 0.48 12.43 -5.15
CA LEU A 92 1.67 12.07 -4.36
C LEU A 92 2.97 12.27 -5.15
N ALA A 93 3.00 11.89 -6.43
CA ALA A 93 4.18 12.11 -7.27
C ALA A 93 4.47 13.60 -7.46
N ARG A 94 3.44 14.42 -7.69
CA ARG A 94 3.59 15.88 -7.79
C ARG A 94 4.09 16.51 -6.49
N LEU A 95 3.55 16.07 -5.35
CA LEU A 95 4.03 16.52 -4.03
C LEU A 95 5.50 16.14 -3.79
N GLU A 96 5.95 14.97 -4.26
CA GLU A 96 7.37 14.60 -4.20
C GLU A 96 8.21 15.48 -5.13
N GLU A 97 7.78 15.74 -6.38
CA GLU A 97 8.46 16.65 -7.32
C GLU A 97 8.59 18.07 -6.77
N GLU A 98 7.56 18.56 -6.07
CA GLU A 98 7.52 19.88 -5.43
C GLU A 98 8.28 19.92 -4.08
N ASN A 99 8.95 18.83 -3.70
CA ASN A 99 9.64 18.65 -2.42
C ASN A 99 8.73 18.83 -1.18
N LYS A 100 7.42 18.64 -1.32
CA LYS A 100 6.43 18.67 -0.25
C LYS A 100 6.16 17.28 0.35
N LEU A 101 6.75 16.22 -0.22
CA LEU A 101 6.65 14.83 0.24
C LEU A 101 8.00 14.14 0.06
N GLN A 102 8.54 13.51 1.10
CA GLN A 102 9.85 12.89 1.07
C GLN A 102 9.83 11.37 1.11
N CYS A 103 8.78 10.75 1.68
CA CYS A 103 8.67 9.30 1.70
C CYS A 103 7.20 8.85 1.70
N ILE A 104 6.94 7.74 1.02
CA ILE A 104 5.64 7.05 1.02
C ILE A 104 5.84 5.68 1.69
N VAL A 105 5.02 5.37 2.69
CA VAL A 105 4.94 4.05 3.34
C VAL A 105 3.60 3.42 2.97
N THR A 106 3.59 2.24 2.39
CA THR A 106 2.33 1.61 1.96
C THR A 106 2.28 0.11 2.24
N THR A 107 1.09 -0.40 2.52
CA THR A 107 0.77 -1.84 2.53
C THR A 107 0.24 -2.34 1.18
N ASN A 108 0.02 -1.44 0.22
CA ASN A 108 -0.40 -1.81 -1.14
C ASN A 108 0.74 -2.50 -1.88
N ILE A 109 0.40 -3.47 -2.71
CA ILE A 109 1.36 -4.37 -3.38
C ILE A 109 1.45 -4.12 -4.89
N PHE A 110 0.83 -3.04 -5.40
CA PHE A 110 0.64 -2.79 -6.83
C PHE A 110 1.61 -1.74 -7.43
N ASP A 111 2.60 -1.28 -6.69
CA ASP A 111 3.64 -0.33 -7.11
C ASP A 111 3.11 0.96 -7.79
N LEU A 112 1.85 1.36 -7.55
CA LEU A 112 1.23 2.51 -8.19
C LEU A 112 2.04 3.82 -8.02
N PRO A 113 2.59 4.15 -6.82
CA PRO A 113 3.43 5.33 -6.66
C PRO A 113 4.70 5.29 -7.52
N GLU A 114 5.40 4.15 -7.61
CA GLU A 114 6.60 4.01 -8.47
C GLU A 114 6.23 4.17 -9.96
N GLN A 115 5.06 3.68 -10.38
CA GLN A 115 4.61 3.78 -11.78
C GLN A 115 4.34 5.22 -12.24
N VAL A 116 4.05 6.13 -11.32
CA VAL A 116 3.88 7.57 -11.61
C VAL A 116 5.13 8.40 -11.29
N GLY A 117 6.25 7.76 -10.94
CA GLY A 117 7.54 8.42 -10.78
C GLY A 117 7.96 8.71 -9.33
N CYS A 118 7.20 8.28 -8.31
CA CYS A 118 7.66 8.38 -6.92
C CYS A 118 8.93 7.54 -6.72
N ARG A 119 9.92 8.11 -6.05
CA ARG A 119 11.27 7.52 -5.90
C ARG A 119 11.53 6.90 -4.54
N ASN A 120 10.92 7.46 -3.51
CA ASN A 120 11.13 7.02 -2.13
C ASN A 120 9.88 6.36 -1.56
N VAL A 121 9.67 5.08 -1.92
CA VAL A 121 8.50 4.30 -1.50
C VAL A 121 8.94 3.09 -0.70
N ILE A 122 8.29 2.84 0.42
CA ILE A 122 8.47 1.66 1.28
C ILE A 122 7.22 0.78 1.16
N TYR A 123 7.37 -0.39 0.58
CA TYR A 123 6.31 -1.39 0.47
C TYR A 123 6.42 -2.39 1.62
N LEU A 124 5.56 -2.24 2.64
CA LEU A 124 5.57 -3.11 3.82
C LEU A 124 5.24 -4.57 3.51
N HIS A 125 4.47 -4.79 2.45
CA HIS A 125 4.05 -6.13 2.01
C HIS A 125 4.66 -6.52 0.65
N GLY A 126 5.75 -5.86 0.22
CA GLY A 126 6.39 -6.14 -1.05
C GLY A 126 5.55 -5.78 -2.27
N SER A 127 5.80 -6.43 -3.42
CA SER A 127 5.23 -6.04 -4.70
C SER A 127 4.95 -7.25 -5.59
N ILE A 128 3.81 -7.24 -6.29
CA ILE A 128 3.46 -8.26 -7.29
C ILE A 128 4.37 -8.22 -8.54
N TYR A 129 5.13 -7.14 -8.72
CA TYR A 129 6.06 -6.98 -9.84
C TYR A 129 7.47 -7.48 -9.54
N LYS A 130 7.79 -7.79 -8.27
CA LYS A 130 9.15 -8.15 -7.78
C LYS A 130 9.26 -9.65 -7.44
N ASN A 131 8.69 -10.53 -8.31
CA ASN A 131 8.74 -11.97 -8.11
C ASN A 131 10.17 -12.49 -8.33
N ARG A 132 10.62 -13.47 -7.56
CA ARG A 132 11.99 -13.96 -7.64
C ARG A 132 12.13 -15.45 -7.35
N CYS A 133 13.15 -16.02 -7.92
CA CYS A 133 13.61 -17.36 -7.54
C CYS A 133 14.32 -17.28 -6.18
N PRO A 134 13.87 -18.01 -5.15
CA PRO A 134 14.50 -17.97 -3.83
C PRO A 134 15.90 -18.59 -3.80
N HIS A 135 16.26 -19.41 -4.80
CA HIS A 135 17.56 -20.07 -4.87
C HIS A 135 18.62 -19.21 -5.59
N CYS A 136 18.32 -18.70 -6.78
CA CYS A 136 19.31 -17.98 -7.61
C CYS A 136 19.06 -16.48 -7.75
N GLY A 137 18.03 -15.94 -7.11
CA GLY A 137 17.70 -14.52 -7.13
C GLY A 137 17.12 -13.99 -8.44
N ARG A 138 17.00 -14.81 -9.50
CA ARG A 138 16.48 -14.35 -10.79
C ARG A 138 15.09 -13.77 -10.63
N LEU A 139 14.90 -12.57 -11.20
CA LEU A 139 13.62 -11.86 -11.20
C LEU A 139 12.71 -12.35 -12.32
N TYR A 140 11.42 -12.27 -12.08
CA TYR A 140 10.34 -12.62 -13.00
C TYR A 140 9.29 -11.52 -12.98
N SER A 141 8.80 -11.12 -14.15
CA SER A 141 7.76 -10.11 -14.26
C SER A 141 6.40 -10.63 -13.75
N LEU A 142 5.47 -9.71 -13.54
CA LEU A 142 4.08 -10.06 -13.23
C LEU A 142 3.48 -10.95 -14.32
N GLU A 143 3.71 -10.60 -15.60
CA GLU A 143 3.18 -11.31 -16.77
C GLU A 143 3.71 -12.74 -16.82
N GLU A 144 5.01 -12.95 -16.56
CA GLU A 144 5.61 -14.29 -16.53
C GLU A 144 4.95 -15.19 -15.48
N ILE A 145 4.49 -14.62 -14.34
CA ILE A 145 3.79 -15.39 -13.29
C ILE A 145 2.30 -15.55 -13.61
N ARG A 146 1.64 -14.49 -14.08
CA ARG A 146 0.21 -14.48 -14.40
C ARG A 146 -0.13 -15.45 -15.51
N ASP A 147 0.69 -15.47 -16.56
CA ASP A 147 0.41 -16.21 -17.78
C ASP A 147 0.92 -17.68 -17.71
N TYR A 148 1.58 -18.05 -16.63
CA TYR A 148 2.04 -19.43 -16.41
C TYR A 148 0.88 -20.33 -15.97
N ARG A 149 0.65 -21.45 -16.69
CA ARG A 149 -0.52 -22.32 -16.45
C ARG A 149 -0.48 -23.10 -15.13
N HIS A 150 0.73 -23.47 -14.68
CA HIS A 150 0.96 -24.30 -13.50
C HIS A 150 1.68 -23.52 -12.42
N VAL A 151 2.28 -24.22 -11.47
CA VAL A 151 3.18 -23.62 -10.49
C VAL A 151 4.43 -23.11 -11.21
N PRO A 152 4.75 -21.81 -11.13
CA PRO A 152 5.88 -21.24 -11.85
C PRO A 152 7.20 -21.72 -11.25
N HIS A 153 8.10 -22.23 -12.11
CA HIS A 153 9.43 -22.67 -11.74
C HIS A 153 10.52 -21.88 -12.46
N CYS A 154 11.60 -21.67 -11.78
CA CYS A 154 12.75 -20.96 -12.32
C CYS A 154 13.31 -21.66 -13.57
N LYS A 155 13.51 -20.91 -14.65
CA LYS A 155 14.04 -21.42 -15.91
C LYS A 155 15.45 -22.02 -15.73
N ASN A 156 16.25 -21.48 -14.77
CA ASN A 156 17.63 -21.91 -14.52
C ASN A 156 17.72 -23.11 -13.56
N CYS A 157 17.20 -22.98 -12.34
CA CYS A 157 17.42 -23.95 -11.27
C CYS A 157 16.20 -24.80 -10.93
N LYS A 158 15.08 -24.62 -11.65
CA LYS A 158 13.84 -25.38 -11.48
C LYS A 158 13.16 -25.22 -10.11
N THR A 159 13.66 -24.36 -9.25
CA THR A 159 13.03 -24.04 -7.97
C THR A 159 11.73 -23.28 -8.21
N MET A 160 10.70 -23.53 -7.41
CA MET A 160 9.44 -22.77 -7.45
C MET A 160 9.74 -21.29 -7.25
N ILE A 161 9.18 -20.43 -8.13
CA ILE A 161 9.33 -18.99 -8.00
C ILE A 161 8.46 -18.52 -6.84
N ARG A 162 8.95 -17.58 -6.06
CA ARG A 162 8.23 -17.00 -4.97
C ARG A 162 7.59 -15.68 -5.41
N PRO A 163 6.31 -15.39 -5.01
CA PRO A 163 5.73 -14.05 -5.12
C PRO A 163 6.62 -13.00 -4.45
N GLY A 164 6.67 -11.81 -5.04
CA GLY A 164 7.38 -10.67 -4.47
C GLY A 164 6.64 -9.99 -3.31
N THR A 165 5.47 -10.50 -2.95
CA THR A 165 4.65 -10.01 -1.85
C THR A 165 4.83 -10.84 -0.59
N SER A 166 4.64 -10.22 0.58
CA SER A 166 4.50 -10.94 1.86
C SER A 166 3.17 -11.67 1.89
N LEU A 167 3.19 -12.89 2.42
CA LEU A 167 2.03 -13.74 2.59
C LEU A 167 1.57 -13.73 4.06
N TYR A 168 0.31 -14.06 4.31
CA TYR A 168 -0.14 -14.28 5.68
C TYR A 168 0.73 -15.36 6.35
N GLY A 169 1.02 -15.18 7.63
CA GLY A 169 1.92 -16.03 8.39
C GLY A 169 3.41 -15.70 8.24
N GLU A 170 3.76 -14.67 7.46
CA GLU A 170 5.14 -14.16 7.36
C GLU A 170 5.33 -12.87 8.15
N MET A 171 6.54 -12.68 8.63
CA MET A 171 6.95 -11.42 9.24
C MET A 171 7.44 -10.44 8.16
N VAL A 172 7.20 -9.16 8.39
CA VAL A 172 7.82 -8.09 7.59
C VAL A 172 9.34 -8.15 7.79
N ASP A 173 10.09 -7.94 6.72
CA ASP A 173 11.55 -7.90 6.78
C ASP A 173 12.04 -6.83 7.76
N SER A 174 13.03 -7.19 8.61
CA SER A 174 13.52 -6.30 9.68
C SER A 174 14.14 -5.01 9.14
N SER A 175 14.76 -5.06 7.96
CA SER A 175 15.33 -3.86 7.31
C SER A 175 14.21 -2.91 6.85
N ILE A 176 13.10 -3.44 6.35
CA ILE A 176 11.91 -2.66 5.99
C ILE A 176 11.30 -2.05 7.24
N MET A 177 11.21 -2.81 8.34
CA MET A 177 10.69 -2.30 9.61
C MET A 177 11.53 -1.16 10.16
N SER A 178 12.86 -1.33 10.20
CA SER A 178 13.80 -0.29 10.68
C SER A 178 13.70 0.97 9.83
N ARG A 179 13.78 0.84 8.50
CA ARG A 179 13.66 1.97 7.59
C ARG A 179 12.32 2.70 7.75
N THR A 180 11.21 1.97 7.89
CA THR A 180 9.89 2.57 8.10
C THR A 180 9.85 3.36 9.40
N THR A 181 10.40 2.81 10.48
CA THR A 181 10.48 3.50 11.79
C THR A 181 11.32 4.76 11.71
N GLU A 182 12.48 4.70 11.04
CA GLU A 182 13.37 5.85 10.84
C GLU A 182 12.71 6.97 10.05
N GLU A 183 12.03 6.64 8.94
CA GLU A 183 11.34 7.62 8.10
C GLU A 183 10.20 8.31 8.89
N ILE A 184 9.40 7.55 9.64
CA ILE A 184 8.30 8.09 10.44
C ILE A 184 8.83 8.92 11.62
N ALA A 185 9.90 8.48 12.28
CA ALA A 185 10.50 9.23 13.39
C ALA A 185 11.15 10.56 12.93
N ARG A 186 11.63 10.60 11.69
CA ARG A 186 12.20 11.80 11.05
C ARG A 186 11.14 12.79 10.61
N ALA A 187 9.91 12.36 10.35
CA ALA A 187 8.87 13.21 9.82
C ALA A 187 8.48 14.32 10.79
N ASP A 188 8.36 15.55 10.31
CA ASP A 188 7.72 16.66 11.03
C ASP A 188 6.24 16.80 10.67
N VAL A 189 5.84 16.29 9.50
CA VAL A 189 4.43 16.12 9.09
C VAL A 189 4.18 14.67 8.67
N LEU A 190 3.14 14.08 9.22
CA LEU A 190 2.67 12.73 8.86
C LEU A 190 1.29 12.81 8.20
N LEU A 191 1.22 12.47 6.91
CA LEU A 191 -0.04 12.29 6.20
C LEU A 191 -0.49 10.84 6.31
N VAL A 192 -1.71 10.62 6.80
CA VAL A 192 -2.31 9.28 6.92
C VAL A 192 -3.50 9.19 5.97
N LEU A 193 -3.35 8.41 4.90
CA LEU A 193 -4.22 8.44 3.73
C LEU A 193 -4.95 7.11 3.53
N GLY A 194 -6.28 7.14 3.49
CA GLY A 194 -7.09 5.97 3.13
C GLY A 194 -6.87 4.75 4.02
N THR A 195 -6.57 4.94 5.31
CA THR A 195 -6.44 3.84 6.27
C THR A 195 -7.32 4.06 7.49
N SER A 196 -7.86 2.96 8.00
CA SER A 196 -8.63 2.97 9.25
C SER A 196 -7.75 2.95 10.49
N LEU A 197 -6.44 2.81 10.33
CA LEU A 197 -5.47 2.58 11.41
C LEU A 197 -5.80 1.37 12.33
N ARG A 198 -6.78 0.55 11.94
CA ARG A 198 -7.07 -0.73 12.63
C ARG A 198 -6.01 -1.79 12.35
N SER A 199 -5.22 -1.61 11.28
CA SER A 199 -4.08 -2.46 11.01
C SER A 199 -3.04 -2.26 12.11
N GLU A 200 -2.72 -3.32 12.84
CA GLU A 200 -1.62 -3.33 13.82
C GLU A 200 -0.31 -2.85 13.21
N VAL A 201 -0.12 -3.10 11.92
CA VAL A 201 1.05 -2.65 11.16
C VAL A 201 1.18 -1.13 11.27
N TYR A 202 0.15 -0.35 10.93
CA TYR A 202 0.25 1.10 10.98
C TYR A 202 0.22 1.66 12.39
N SER A 203 -0.61 1.12 13.28
CA SER A 203 -0.66 1.59 14.68
C SER A 203 0.67 1.42 15.39
N ASN A 204 1.43 0.36 15.05
CA ASN A 204 2.76 0.12 15.58
C ASN A 204 3.79 1.13 15.06
N TYR A 205 3.68 1.62 13.83
CA TYR A 205 4.62 2.61 13.27
C TYR A 205 4.28 4.04 13.69
N ILE A 206 3.00 4.43 13.71
CA ILE A 206 2.58 5.78 14.08
C ILE A 206 3.07 6.22 15.47
N ARG A 207 3.22 5.28 16.41
CA ARG A 207 3.76 5.59 17.74
C ARG A 207 5.19 6.16 17.75
N TYR A 208 5.94 5.99 16.66
CA TYR A 208 7.29 6.57 16.51
C TYR A 208 7.25 7.98 15.95
N PHE A 209 6.11 8.47 15.49
CA PHE A 209 5.96 9.84 15.04
C PHE A 209 6.07 10.80 16.23
N GLN A 210 6.99 11.76 16.13
CA GLN A 210 7.24 12.80 17.12
C GLN A 210 7.23 14.21 16.50
N GLY A 211 6.71 14.30 15.26
CA GLY A 211 6.66 15.54 14.51
C GLY A 211 5.57 16.51 14.98
N ARG A 212 5.44 17.59 14.23
CA ARG A 212 4.57 18.72 14.59
C ARG A 212 3.11 18.51 14.26
N LYS A 213 2.80 17.81 13.15
CA LYS A 213 1.44 17.68 12.62
C LYS A 213 1.19 16.30 12.06
N MET A 214 0.13 15.64 12.57
CA MET A 214 -0.47 14.46 11.98
C MET A 214 -1.77 14.84 11.31
N VAL A 215 -1.87 14.59 9.99
CA VAL A 215 -3.06 14.86 9.19
C VAL A 215 -3.64 13.54 8.70
N ILE A 216 -4.90 13.29 8.99
CA ILE A 216 -5.62 12.08 8.55
C ILE A 216 -6.63 12.46 7.48
N ILE A 217 -6.62 11.75 6.35
CA ILE A 217 -7.60 11.90 5.27
C ILE A 217 -8.26 10.55 5.02
N HIS A 218 -9.51 10.41 5.42
CA HIS A 218 -10.29 9.20 5.20
C HIS A 218 -11.81 9.49 5.29
N ARG A 219 -12.62 8.62 4.71
CA ARG A 219 -14.05 8.86 4.53
C ARG A 219 -14.90 8.68 5.79
N ILE A 220 -14.50 7.81 6.72
CA ILE A 220 -15.33 7.36 7.84
C ILE A 220 -14.64 7.65 9.17
N PRO A 221 -15.27 8.36 10.13
CA PRO A 221 -14.70 8.63 11.45
C PRO A 221 -14.20 7.37 12.17
N ARG A 222 -13.08 7.50 12.87
CA ARG A 222 -12.41 6.42 13.60
C ARG A 222 -11.91 6.88 14.96
N PRO A 223 -11.80 5.98 15.96
CA PRO A 223 -11.34 6.36 17.30
C PRO A 223 -9.94 6.97 17.35
N LEU A 224 -9.08 6.63 16.40
CA LEU A 224 -7.71 7.18 16.33
C LEU A 224 -7.64 8.61 15.77
N ASP A 225 -8.72 9.12 15.22
CA ASP A 225 -8.79 10.50 14.73
C ASP A 225 -8.51 11.52 15.84
N GLU A 226 -8.84 11.19 17.10
CA GLU A 226 -8.56 12.01 18.28
C GLU A 226 -7.07 12.28 18.50
N LYS A 227 -6.18 11.48 17.89
CA LYS A 227 -4.71 11.65 17.98
C LYS A 227 -4.16 12.57 16.89
N ALA A 228 -4.97 12.90 15.89
CA ALA A 228 -4.54 13.74 14.78
C ALA A 228 -4.71 15.23 15.10
N ASP A 229 -3.82 16.05 14.58
CA ASP A 229 -3.94 17.51 14.63
C ASP A 229 -4.99 18.03 13.64
N MET A 230 -5.19 17.29 12.55
CA MET A 230 -6.21 17.60 11.53
C MET A 230 -6.81 16.33 10.96
N VAL A 231 -8.13 16.29 10.86
CA VAL A 231 -8.85 15.18 10.22
C VAL A 231 -9.75 15.74 9.10
N ILE A 232 -9.65 15.12 7.93
CA ILE A 232 -10.47 15.46 6.77
C ILE A 232 -11.29 14.23 6.37
N TYR A 233 -12.61 14.32 6.55
CA TYR A 233 -13.54 13.24 6.19
C TYR A 233 -13.92 13.32 4.71
N ASP A 234 -12.97 12.94 3.87
CA ASP A 234 -13.16 12.85 2.42
C ASP A 234 -12.23 11.75 1.85
N LEU A 235 -12.36 11.44 0.58
CA LEU A 235 -11.44 10.54 -0.12
C LEU A 235 -10.13 11.26 -0.44
N PRO A 236 -8.96 10.63 -0.27
CA PRO A 236 -7.69 11.21 -0.69
C PRO A 236 -7.69 11.74 -2.14
N GLN A 237 -8.37 11.05 -3.08
CA GLN A 237 -8.49 11.50 -4.48
C GLN A 237 -9.24 12.82 -4.67
N ASN A 238 -10.04 13.24 -3.70
CA ASN A 238 -10.75 14.53 -3.74
C ASN A 238 -9.94 15.65 -3.09
N VAL A 239 -8.97 15.32 -2.24
CA VAL A 239 -8.20 16.28 -1.43
C VAL A 239 -6.80 16.50 -1.99
N LEU A 240 -6.04 15.42 -2.24
CA LEU A 240 -4.64 15.52 -2.64
C LEU A 240 -4.41 16.31 -3.94
N PRO A 241 -5.27 16.18 -4.99
CA PRO A 241 -5.13 16.99 -6.20
C PRO A 241 -5.21 18.49 -5.98
N LEU A 242 -5.88 18.94 -4.91
CA LEU A 242 -6.03 20.35 -4.57
C LEU A 242 -4.77 20.94 -3.88
N LEU A 243 -3.81 20.08 -3.50
CA LEU A 243 -2.59 20.46 -2.79
C LEU A 243 -1.41 20.70 -3.72
N VAL A 244 -1.55 20.35 -5.01
CA VAL A 244 -0.48 20.46 -6.01
C VAL A 244 -0.72 21.65 -6.94
N ASP A 245 0.35 22.28 -7.39
CA ASP A 245 0.29 23.42 -8.26
C ASP A 245 -0.04 23.00 -9.70
N GLY A 246 -0.96 23.72 -10.36
CA GLY A 246 -1.35 23.47 -11.75
C GLY A 246 -2.34 22.31 -11.96
N GLY A 247 -2.83 21.67 -10.91
CA GLY A 247 -3.76 20.54 -10.99
C GLY A 247 -3.11 19.22 -11.47
N ILE A 248 -3.92 18.19 -11.64
CA ILE A 248 -3.51 16.87 -12.15
C ILE A 248 -4.09 16.64 -13.53
#